data_b5c812040c0f72e4179fc3d63d54d9f7
#
_entry.id   b5c812040c0f72e4179fc3d63d54d9f7
#
_cell.length_a   1.000
_cell.length_b   1.000
_cell.length_c   1.000
_cell.angle_alpha   90.00
_cell.angle_beta   90.00
_cell.angle_gamma   90.00
#
_symmetry.space_group_name_H-M   'P 1'
#
loop_
_entity.id
_entity.type
_entity.pdbx_description
1 polymer ?
#
loop_
_entity_poly.entity_id
_entity_poly.type
_entity_poly.pdbx_seq_one_letter_code
_entity_poly.pdbx_strand_id
1 'polypeptide(L)'
;MKIKKIETYTNQYVGFVKVITDDNHFGWGQMSTYNADITAQIFHRQVSPWSLGLNLSEEKPDFSDHLQLILEREHKYPGSYLLRALSGLDTALWDLYGRYKELPVASLIGGSPMKIRAYGSSMRRDIEPENESKRLCKLRDDYGFTAFKFRVGSECGRDLDEWEGRSRDIVSKLSIDLGDNIDKLVDGNSCFSPQKAIELGKFMEDHGICHFEEPCPYWEHDQTKKVKEALKLDVAGGEQDCDIATWKSTLEKRIVNIAQPDIMYMGGLYRTLNVAEMINNSGLPCTPHAANLSLVTVCTMHFLTAIPNAGKYLEFSIEDETYYPWQKDLFINNPFKVADGMVEVTNEPGWGVEINPAWLEKSDYQVSK
;
A
#
# COMPACT_ATOMS: atom_id res chain seq x y z
N MET A 1 -6.18 6.39 -29.26
CA MET A 1 -6.99 5.63 -28.28
C MET A 1 -8.00 6.56 -27.61
N LYS A 2 -9.28 6.18 -27.55
CA LYS A 2 -10.31 6.95 -26.85
C LYS A 2 -11.08 6.04 -25.88
N ILE A 3 -11.26 6.46 -24.64
CA ILE A 3 -11.97 5.65 -23.64
C ILE A 3 -13.43 5.52 -24.07
N LYS A 4 -13.86 4.29 -24.37
CA LYS A 4 -15.20 3.95 -24.83
C LYS A 4 -16.09 3.42 -23.70
N LYS A 5 -15.49 2.64 -22.79
CA LYS A 5 -16.21 1.92 -21.76
C LYS A 5 -15.33 1.71 -20.54
N ILE A 6 -15.93 1.79 -19.36
CA ILE A 6 -15.26 1.47 -18.10
C ILE A 6 -16.14 0.49 -17.33
N GLU A 7 -15.56 -0.63 -16.92
CA GLU A 7 -16.21 -1.69 -16.19
C GLU A 7 -15.62 -1.80 -14.80
N THR A 8 -16.44 -2.11 -13.80
CA THR A 8 -15.96 -2.50 -12.46
C THR A 8 -16.49 -3.88 -12.09
N TYR A 9 -15.65 -4.61 -11.39
CA TYR A 9 -15.91 -5.94 -10.87
C TYR A 9 -15.57 -5.92 -9.39
N THR A 10 -16.56 -6.05 -8.50
CA THR A 10 -16.38 -5.79 -7.07
C THR A 10 -16.98 -6.87 -6.19
N ASN A 11 -16.42 -6.98 -5.02
CA ASN A 11 -17.08 -7.48 -3.83
C ASN A 11 -16.81 -6.48 -2.68
N GLN A 12 -17.18 -6.78 -1.47
CA GLN A 12 -16.93 -5.91 -0.31
C GLN A 12 -15.44 -5.54 -0.15
N TYR A 13 -14.52 -6.40 -0.54
CA TYR A 13 -13.09 -6.25 -0.24
C TYR A 13 -12.26 -5.75 -1.40
N VAL A 14 -12.54 -6.18 -2.63
CA VAL A 14 -11.73 -5.89 -3.82
C VAL A 14 -12.61 -5.33 -4.92
N GLY A 15 -12.11 -4.31 -5.62
CA GLY A 15 -12.77 -3.73 -6.78
C GLY A 15 -11.78 -3.52 -7.92
N PHE A 16 -11.85 -4.37 -8.95
CA PHE A 16 -11.09 -4.18 -10.18
C PHE A 16 -11.83 -3.23 -11.13
N VAL A 17 -11.04 -2.42 -11.82
CA VAL A 17 -11.49 -1.50 -12.87
C VAL A 17 -10.88 -1.92 -14.19
N LYS A 18 -11.71 -2.03 -15.23
CA LYS A 18 -11.26 -2.28 -16.60
C LYS A 18 -11.61 -1.09 -17.48
N VAL A 19 -10.59 -0.39 -17.97
CA VAL A 19 -10.73 0.66 -18.99
C VAL A 19 -10.60 0.04 -20.38
N ILE A 20 -11.52 0.37 -21.28
CA ILE A 20 -11.56 -0.17 -22.66
C ILE A 20 -11.67 0.99 -23.63
N THR A 21 -10.82 1.00 -24.65
CA THR A 21 -10.78 2.02 -25.70
C THR A 21 -11.62 1.63 -26.93
N ASP A 22 -11.83 2.58 -27.83
CA ASP A 22 -12.61 2.40 -29.07
C ASP A 22 -11.93 1.46 -30.06
N ASP A 23 -10.61 1.33 -30.00
CA ASP A 23 -9.78 0.39 -30.76
C ASP A 23 -9.53 -0.94 -30.03
N ASN A 24 -10.29 -1.20 -28.94
CA ASN A 24 -10.31 -2.41 -28.13
C ASN A 24 -9.03 -2.72 -27.31
N HIS A 25 -8.12 -1.75 -27.12
CA HIS A 25 -7.13 -1.87 -26.08
C HIS A 25 -7.78 -1.77 -24.71
N PHE A 26 -7.18 -2.41 -23.72
CA PHE A 26 -7.69 -2.36 -22.34
C PHE A 26 -6.58 -2.39 -21.31
N GLY A 27 -6.89 -1.90 -20.13
CA GLY A 27 -6.04 -2.03 -18.95
C GLY A 27 -6.86 -2.30 -17.70
N TRP A 28 -6.23 -2.98 -16.74
CA TRP A 28 -6.78 -3.32 -15.43
C TRP A 28 -6.17 -2.48 -14.34
N GLY A 29 -7.01 -1.97 -13.45
CA GLY A 29 -6.63 -1.29 -12.23
C GLY A 29 -7.42 -1.80 -11.05
N GLN A 30 -7.13 -1.25 -9.88
CA GLN A 30 -7.82 -1.60 -8.64
C GLN A 30 -8.11 -0.35 -7.83
N MET A 31 -9.34 -0.25 -7.34
CA MET A 31 -9.70 0.68 -6.26
C MET A 31 -9.16 0.15 -4.93
N SER A 32 -9.06 1.02 -3.93
CA SER A 32 -8.64 0.58 -2.60
C SER A 32 -9.45 -0.61 -2.10
N THR A 33 -8.80 -1.51 -1.37
CA THR A 33 -9.46 -2.62 -0.68
C THR A 33 -10.38 -2.13 0.44
N TYR A 34 -11.31 -2.97 0.84
CA TYR A 34 -12.42 -2.72 1.79
C TYR A 34 -13.41 -1.65 1.34
N ASN A 35 -14.69 -1.90 1.56
CA ASN A 35 -15.78 -1.09 1.04
C ASN A 35 -15.66 -0.81 -0.48
N ALA A 36 -15.11 -1.78 -1.22
CA ALA A 36 -14.88 -1.61 -2.66
C ALA A 36 -16.20 -1.52 -3.44
N ASP A 37 -17.27 -2.15 -2.97
CA ASP A 37 -18.63 -2.00 -3.47
C ASP A 37 -19.14 -0.56 -3.34
N ILE A 38 -18.90 0.12 -2.21
CA ILE A 38 -19.24 1.54 -2.01
C ILE A 38 -18.34 2.41 -2.90
N THR A 39 -17.04 2.11 -2.95
CA THR A 39 -16.09 2.85 -3.76
C THR A 39 -16.43 2.77 -5.25
N ALA A 40 -16.97 1.64 -5.73
CA ALA A 40 -17.45 1.49 -7.09
C ALA A 40 -18.63 2.42 -7.41
N GLN A 41 -19.54 2.66 -6.46
CA GLN A 41 -20.61 3.65 -6.65
C GLN A 41 -20.02 5.06 -6.82
N ILE A 42 -19.04 5.43 -6.02
CA ILE A 42 -18.32 6.69 -6.15
C ILE A 42 -17.63 6.75 -7.52
N PHE A 43 -16.96 5.68 -7.92
CA PHE A 43 -16.28 5.59 -9.21
C PHE A 43 -17.22 5.86 -10.39
N HIS A 44 -18.38 5.18 -10.46
CA HIS A 44 -19.34 5.36 -11.53
C HIS A 44 -20.07 6.70 -11.50
N ARG A 45 -20.14 7.38 -10.33
CA ARG A 45 -20.80 8.68 -10.17
C ARG A 45 -19.87 9.86 -10.33
N GLN A 46 -18.61 9.77 -9.90
CA GLN A 46 -17.70 10.90 -9.79
C GLN A 46 -16.43 10.78 -10.65
N VAL A 47 -16.01 9.59 -11.06
CA VAL A 47 -14.79 9.39 -11.85
C VAL A 47 -15.10 9.06 -13.30
N SER A 48 -15.89 8.02 -13.51
CA SER A 48 -16.20 7.50 -14.84
C SER A 48 -16.87 8.52 -15.78
N PRO A 49 -17.85 9.37 -15.37
CA PRO A 49 -18.49 10.31 -16.26
C PRO A 49 -17.54 11.34 -16.89
N TRP A 50 -16.50 11.72 -16.17
CA TRP A 50 -15.47 12.64 -16.67
C TRP A 50 -14.48 11.96 -17.60
N SER A 51 -14.33 10.64 -17.50
CA SER A 51 -13.31 9.86 -18.21
C SER A 51 -13.79 9.26 -19.52
N LEU A 52 -15.10 9.04 -19.66
CA LEU A 52 -15.67 8.56 -20.93
C LEU A 52 -15.45 9.57 -22.05
N GLY A 53 -14.95 9.08 -23.18
CA GLY A 53 -14.65 9.91 -24.32
C GLY A 53 -13.29 10.63 -24.25
N LEU A 54 -12.50 10.45 -23.20
CA LEU A 54 -11.14 10.98 -23.10
C LEU A 54 -10.27 10.42 -24.22
N ASN A 55 -9.60 11.30 -24.95
CA ASN A 55 -8.58 10.95 -25.92
C ASN A 55 -7.24 10.76 -25.21
N LEU A 56 -6.68 9.58 -25.31
CA LEU A 56 -5.37 9.23 -24.75
C LEU A 56 -4.29 9.37 -25.83
N SER A 57 -3.17 10.01 -25.49
CA SER A 57 -2.00 10.07 -26.37
C SER A 57 -1.46 8.67 -26.63
N GLU A 58 -1.07 8.38 -27.87
CA GLU A 58 -0.41 7.12 -28.21
C GLU A 58 1.11 7.19 -27.99
N GLU A 59 1.67 8.38 -27.81
CA GLU A 59 3.12 8.57 -27.66
C GLU A 59 3.59 8.30 -26.22
N LYS A 60 2.87 8.85 -25.26
CA LYS A 60 3.24 8.77 -23.83
C LYS A 60 2.00 8.72 -22.93
N PRO A 61 2.13 8.17 -21.71
CA PRO A 61 1.07 8.22 -20.71
C PRO A 61 0.94 9.66 -20.17
N ASP A 62 0.04 10.44 -20.78
CA ASP A 62 -0.20 11.84 -20.44
C ASP A 62 -1.66 12.03 -20.04
N PHE A 63 -1.99 11.61 -18.83
CA PHE A 63 -3.34 11.70 -18.28
C PHE A 63 -3.39 12.39 -16.90
N SER A 64 -2.29 12.96 -16.48
CA SER A 64 -2.17 13.67 -15.19
C SER A 64 -3.16 14.82 -15.03
N ASP A 65 -3.28 15.66 -16.07
CA ASP A 65 -4.19 16.79 -16.07
C ASP A 65 -5.66 16.35 -15.99
N HIS A 66 -5.95 15.17 -16.57
CA HIS A 66 -7.28 14.59 -16.50
C HIS A 66 -7.62 14.11 -15.08
N LEU A 67 -6.68 13.46 -14.38
CA LEU A 67 -6.88 13.07 -12.99
C LEU A 67 -7.09 14.31 -12.09
N GLN A 68 -6.31 15.36 -12.33
CA GLN A 68 -6.47 16.63 -11.61
C GLN A 68 -7.82 17.28 -11.91
N LEU A 69 -8.27 17.27 -13.18
CA LEU A 69 -9.58 17.78 -13.58
C LEU A 69 -10.73 17.10 -12.83
N ILE A 70 -10.67 15.79 -12.64
CA ILE A 70 -11.69 15.05 -11.87
C ILE A 70 -11.77 15.59 -10.45
N LEU A 71 -10.64 15.77 -9.76
CA LEU A 71 -10.60 16.32 -8.40
C LEU A 71 -11.16 17.72 -8.33
N GLU A 72 -10.87 18.57 -9.32
CA GLU A 72 -11.40 19.94 -9.40
C GLU A 72 -12.91 19.97 -9.65
N ARG A 73 -13.44 19.08 -10.49
CA ARG A 73 -14.87 18.96 -10.74
C ARG A 73 -15.65 18.44 -9.54
N GLU A 74 -15.05 17.54 -8.81
CA GLU A 74 -15.64 16.89 -7.63
C GLU A 74 -15.28 17.62 -6.30
N HIS A 75 -14.80 18.85 -6.35
CA HIS A 75 -14.31 19.61 -5.20
C HIS A 75 -15.32 19.78 -4.04
N LYS A 76 -16.63 19.61 -4.30
CA LYS A 76 -17.66 19.67 -3.25
C LYS A 76 -17.76 18.38 -2.41
N TYR A 77 -17.23 17.29 -2.92
CA TYR A 77 -17.23 15.98 -2.27
C TYR A 77 -15.82 15.39 -2.26
N PRO A 78 -14.83 16.13 -1.73
CA PRO A 78 -13.44 15.66 -1.67
C PRO A 78 -13.30 14.57 -0.63
N GLY A 79 -12.15 13.90 -0.64
CA GLY A 79 -11.75 13.02 0.45
C GLY A 79 -11.37 11.63 0.00
N SER A 80 -11.15 10.76 0.97
CA SER A 80 -10.53 9.47 0.78
C SER A 80 -11.29 8.55 -0.17
N TYR A 81 -12.62 8.54 -0.15
CA TYR A 81 -13.40 7.68 -1.05
C TYR A 81 -13.25 8.07 -2.52
N LEU A 82 -13.23 9.38 -2.85
CA LEU A 82 -12.98 9.83 -4.22
C LEU A 82 -11.58 9.42 -4.68
N LEU A 83 -10.57 9.58 -3.83
CA LEU A 83 -9.20 9.19 -4.16
C LEU A 83 -9.06 7.66 -4.31
N ARG A 84 -9.66 6.90 -3.42
CA ARG A 84 -9.71 5.43 -3.51
C ARG A 84 -10.42 4.94 -4.79
N ALA A 85 -11.41 5.66 -5.28
CA ALA A 85 -12.04 5.40 -6.57
C ALA A 85 -11.11 5.81 -7.73
N LEU A 86 -10.47 6.98 -7.65
CA LEU A 86 -9.57 7.51 -8.66
C LEU A 86 -8.37 6.58 -8.91
N SER A 87 -7.88 5.89 -7.86
CA SER A 87 -6.80 4.91 -8.00
C SER A 87 -7.14 3.80 -8.98
N GLY A 88 -8.41 3.40 -9.06
CA GLY A 88 -8.88 2.41 -10.03
C GLY A 88 -8.71 2.87 -11.47
N LEU A 89 -8.99 4.15 -11.76
CA LEU A 89 -8.77 4.73 -13.09
C LEU A 89 -7.28 4.87 -13.40
N ASP A 90 -6.53 5.49 -12.48
CA ASP A 90 -5.09 5.73 -12.64
C ASP A 90 -4.34 4.43 -12.94
N THR A 91 -4.51 3.43 -12.09
CA THR A 91 -3.80 2.14 -12.24
C THR A 91 -4.25 1.36 -13.48
N ALA A 92 -5.51 1.51 -13.91
CA ALA A 92 -5.99 0.91 -15.17
C ALA A 92 -5.38 1.60 -16.39
N LEU A 93 -5.18 2.91 -16.35
CA LEU A 93 -4.53 3.65 -17.44
C LEU A 93 -3.04 3.28 -17.56
N TRP A 94 -2.33 3.12 -16.45
CA TRP A 94 -0.95 2.64 -16.48
C TRP A 94 -0.82 1.23 -17.07
N ASP A 95 -1.71 0.30 -16.71
CA ASP A 95 -1.75 -1.04 -17.32
C ASP A 95 -2.05 -0.99 -18.82
N LEU A 96 -3.04 -0.16 -19.21
CA LEU A 96 -3.39 0.03 -20.62
C LEU A 96 -2.19 0.51 -21.44
N TYR A 97 -1.46 1.51 -20.96
CA TYR A 97 -0.25 1.98 -21.64
C TYR A 97 0.86 0.93 -21.65
N GLY A 98 1.05 0.20 -20.57
CA GLY A 98 2.01 -0.89 -20.50
C GLY A 98 1.72 -1.99 -21.52
N ARG A 99 0.47 -2.42 -21.61
CA ARG A 99 0.02 -3.39 -22.61
C ARG A 99 0.15 -2.85 -24.04
N TYR A 100 -0.27 -1.62 -24.27
CA TYR A 100 -0.17 -0.98 -25.59
C TYR A 100 1.26 -0.80 -26.07
N LYS A 101 2.19 -0.45 -25.18
CA LYS A 101 3.63 -0.27 -25.48
C LYS A 101 4.44 -1.56 -25.38
N GLU A 102 3.83 -2.67 -24.96
CA GLU A 102 4.51 -3.93 -24.66
C GLU A 102 5.64 -3.77 -23.64
N LEU A 103 5.41 -2.92 -22.63
CA LEU A 103 6.38 -2.61 -21.56
C LEU A 103 5.75 -2.82 -20.18
N PRO A 104 6.53 -3.28 -19.19
CA PRO A 104 6.07 -3.27 -17.79
C PRO A 104 5.90 -1.81 -17.30
N VAL A 105 4.94 -1.59 -16.41
CA VAL A 105 4.70 -0.25 -15.83
C VAL A 105 5.97 0.30 -15.18
N ALA A 106 6.79 -0.53 -14.54
CA ALA A 106 8.10 -0.13 -14.01
C ALA A 106 8.92 0.68 -15.02
N SER A 107 9.00 0.22 -16.27
CA SER A 107 9.74 0.91 -17.33
C SER A 107 9.07 2.20 -17.80
N LEU A 108 7.73 2.25 -17.80
CA LEU A 108 6.98 3.47 -18.16
C LEU A 108 7.22 4.63 -17.19
N ILE A 109 7.47 4.31 -15.91
CA ILE A 109 7.69 5.29 -14.84
C ILE A 109 9.18 5.55 -14.55
N GLY A 110 10.07 5.06 -15.42
CA GLY A 110 11.52 5.33 -15.35
C GLY A 110 12.34 4.35 -14.51
N GLY A 111 11.72 3.28 -14.02
CA GLY A 111 12.40 2.18 -13.35
C GLY A 111 12.76 1.03 -14.30
N SER A 112 13.08 -0.10 -13.72
CA SER A 112 13.29 -1.36 -14.45
C SER A 112 12.94 -2.56 -13.57
N PRO A 113 12.42 -3.66 -14.15
CA PRO A 113 12.19 -4.89 -13.40
C PRO A 113 13.43 -5.37 -12.65
N MET A 114 13.26 -5.67 -11.37
CA MET A 114 14.34 -6.11 -10.48
C MET A 114 13.78 -6.90 -9.30
N LYS A 115 14.66 -7.52 -8.53
CA LYS A 115 14.31 -8.13 -7.25
C LYS A 115 14.30 -7.07 -6.15
N ILE A 116 13.26 -7.08 -5.34
CA ILE A 116 13.07 -6.16 -4.22
C ILE A 116 13.04 -6.97 -2.93
N ARG A 117 13.76 -6.52 -1.92
CA ARG A 117 13.74 -7.14 -0.59
C ARG A 117 12.42 -6.83 0.10
N ALA A 118 11.77 -7.87 0.63
CA ALA A 118 10.52 -7.75 1.35
C ALA A 118 10.71 -7.92 2.87
N TYR A 119 9.87 -7.25 3.66
CA TYR A 119 9.61 -7.66 5.03
C TYR A 119 8.28 -8.42 5.12
N GLY A 120 8.23 -9.45 5.94
CA GLY A 120 6.99 -10.17 6.23
C GLY A 120 6.11 -9.34 7.17
N SER A 121 4.96 -8.87 6.68
CA SER A 121 4.03 -8.03 7.46
C SER A 121 2.92 -8.88 8.05
N SER A 122 2.90 -9.03 9.38
CA SER A 122 1.82 -9.65 10.11
C SER A 122 0.72 -8.66 10.46
N MET A 123 -0.53 -9.05 10.23
CA MET A 123 -1.72 -8.26 10.58
C MET A 123 -2.32 -8.69 11.92
N ARG A 124 -1.81 -9.76 12.54
CA ARG A 124 -2.47 -10.43 13.65
C ARG A 124 -2.17 -9.78 15.00
N ARG A 125 -3.24 -9.51 15.75
CA ARG A 125 -3.21 -9.15 17.17
C ARG A 125 -3.76 -10.26 18.04
N ASP A 126 -4.66 -11.06 17.49
CA ASP A 126 -5.38 -12.19 18.09
C ASP A 126 -4.52 -13.45 18.29
N ILE A 127 -3.22 -13.38 18.00
CA ILE A 127 -2.28 -14.49 18.11
C ILE A 127 -1.38 -14.35 19.34
N GLU A 128 -1.23 -15.45 20.06
CA GLU A 128 -0.29 -15.54 21.20
C GLU A 128 1.17 -15.32 20.74
N PRO A 129 2.00 -14.59 21.50
CA PRO A 129 3.40 -14.31 21.15
C PRO A 129 4.21 -15.56 20.77
N GLU A 130 3.98 -16.67 21.47
CA GLU A 130 4.64 -17.96 21.21
C GLU A 130 4.29 -18.55 19.83
N ASN A 131 3.02 -18.41 19.41
CA ASN A 131 2.55 -18.92 18.13
C ASN A 131 3.00 -18.02 16.98
N GLU A 132 2.99 -16.70 17.21
CA GLU A 132 3.52 -15.76 16.24
C GLU A 132 5.02 -15.96 16.02
N SER A 133 5.79 -16.16 17.09
CA SER A 133 7.21 -16.46 17.00
C SER A 133 7.47 -17.70 16.14
N LYS A 134 6.77 -18.80 16.40
CA LYS A 134 6.90 -20.02 15.60
C LYS A 134 6.58 -19.79 14.12
N ARG A 135 5.54 -19.01 13.85
CA ARG A 135 5.12 -18.64 12.48
C ARG A 135 6.20 -17.83 11.76
N LEU A 136 6.70 -16.78 12.40
CA LEU A 136 7.71 -15.91 11.79
C LEU A 136 9.06 -16.63 11.62
N CYS A 137 9.50 -17.42 12.62
CA CYS A 137 10.71 -18.25 12.48
C CYS A 137 10.60 -19.23 11.32
N LYS A 138 9.44 -19.88 11.17
CA LYS A 138 9.21 -20.78 10.03
C LYS A 138 9.28 -20.03 8.69
N LEU A 139 8.66 -18.85 8.57
CA LEU A 139 8.72 -18.04 7.35
C LEU A 139 10.13 -17.54 7.04
N ARG A 140 10.91 -17.17 8.08
CA ARG A 140 12.34 -16.85 7.93
C ARG A 140 13.11 -18.01 7.33
N ASP A 141 12.91 -19.21 7.87
CA ASP A 141 13.67 -20.40 7.48
C ASP A 141 13.24 -20.95 6.10
N ASP A 142 11.94 -20.88 5.77
CA ASP A 142 11.38 -21.39 4.51
C ASP A 142 11.59 -20.43 3.33
N TYR A 143 11.52 -19.10 3.55
CA TYR A 143 11.49 -18.09 2.49
C TYR A 143 12.65 -17.07 2.54
N GLY A 144 13.49 -17.12 3.59
CA GLY A 144 14.66 -16.26 3.72
C GLY A 144 14.34 -14.79 4.07
N PHE A 145 13.20 -14.50 4.68
CA PHE A 145 12.92 -13.16 5.17
C PHE A 145 13.97 -12.67 6.15
N THR A 146 14.44 -11.43 5.97
CA THR A 146 15.41 -10.78 6.85
C THR A 146 14.81 -9.64 7.67
N ALA A 147 13.49 -9.46 7.56
CA ALA A 147 12.74 -8.49 8.33
C ALA A 147 11.30 -8.93 8.52
N PHE A 148 10.71 -8.58 9.68
CA PHE A 148 9.30 -8.80 9.96
C PHE A 148 8.70 -7.59 10.66
N LYS A 149 7.46 -7.25 10.30
CA LYS A 149 6.60 -6.31 11.01
C LYS A 149 5.50 -7.06 11.74
N PHE A 150 5.26 -6.69 13.00
CA PHE A 150 4.22 -7.28 13.84
C PHE A 150 3.48 -6.21 14.63
N ARG A 151 2.30 -6.54 15.12
CA ARG A 151 1.35 -5.59 15.69
C ARG A 151 1.45 -5.50 17.21
N VAL A 152 1.31 -4.26 17.73
CA VAL A 152 1.13 -3.94 19.16
C VAL A 152 -0.10 -3.06 19.33
N GLY A 153 -0.60 -2.98 20.56
CA GLY A 153 -1.83 -2.26 20.85
C GLY A 153 -3.07 -2.92 20.23
N SER A 154 -4.22 -2.29 20.35
CA SER A 154 -5.46 -2.79 19.78
C SER A 154 -6.27 -1.70 19.08
N GLU A 155 -6.91 -0.80 19.82
CA GLU A 155 -7.83 0.21 19.28
C GLU A 155 -7.14 1.57 19.10
N CYS A 156 -7.43 2.24 17.99
CA CYS A 156 -6.92 3.57 17.66
C CYS A 156 -7.24 4.59 18.77
N GLY A 157 -6.20 5.26 19.29
CA GLY A 157 -6.28 6.32 20.27
C GLY A 157 -6.77 5.91 21.68
N ARG A 158 -6.74 4.61 22.02
CA ARG A 158 -7.29 4.11 23.28
C ARG A 158 -6.26 3.69 24.31
N ASP A 159 -4.97 3.64 23.97
CA ASP A 159 -3.89 3.13 24.84
C ASP A 159 -4.12 1.69 25.35
N LEU A 160 -4.94 0.91 24.62
CA LEU A 160 -5.31 -0.45 24.99
C LEU A 160 -4.37 -1.46 24.35
N ASP A 161 -4.15 -2.55 25.04
CA ASP A 161 -3.52 -3.75 24.47
C ASP A 161 -4.62 -4.76 24.09
N GLU A 162 -4.32 -5.72 23.22
CA GLU A 162 -5.29 -6.78 22.84
C GLU A 162 -5.70 -7.61 24.06
N TRP A 163 -4.74 -7.91 24.92
CA TRP A 163 -4.91 -8.32 26.30
C TRP A 163 -3.75 -7.77 27.13
N GLU A 164 -3.91 -7.74 28.43
CA GLU A 164 -2.92 -7.12 29.33
C GLU A 164 -1.52 -7.71 29.13
N GLY A 165 -0.56 -6.85 28.79
CA GLY A 165 0.86 -7.20 28.66
C GLY A 165 1.28 -7.72 27.27
N ARG A 166 0.34 -8.03 26.36
CA ARG A 166 0.66 -8.65 25.07
C ARG A 166 1.71 -7.87 24.27
N SER A 167 1.61 -6.55 24.20
CA SER A 167 2.57 -5.75 23.43
C SER A 167 4.01 -5.90 23.93
N ARG A 168 4.22 -6.00 25.22
CA ARG A 168 5.55 -6.24 25.79
C ARG A 168 6.00 -7.69 25.58
N ASP A 169 5.08 -8.63 25.75
CA ASP A 169 5.37 -10.06 25.62
C ASP A 169 5.79 -10.41 24.20
N ILE A 170 5.08 -9.89 23.18
CA ILE A 170 5.43 -10.15 21.78
C ILE A 170 6.75 -9.51 21.36
N VAL A 171 7.03 -8.28 21.82
CA VAL A 171 8.32 -7.61 21.61
C VAL A 171 9.45 -8.44 22.22
N SER A 172 9.33 -8.83 23.48
CA SER A 172 10.35 -9.64 24.18
C SER A 172 10.57 -10.98 23.49
N LYS A 173 9.49 -11.68 23.15
CA LYS A 173 9.54 -12.99 22.52
C LYS A 173 10.20 -12.97 21.15
N LEU A 174 9.75 -12.08 20.27
CA LEU A 174 10.26 -11.98 18.91
C LEU A 174 11.69 -11.44 18.86
N SER A 175 12.10 -10.59 19.81
CA SER A 175 13.48 -10.12 19.93
C SER A 175 14.45 -11.29 20.14
N ILE A 176 14.08 -12.22 20.99
CA ILE A 176 14.90 -13.40 21.30
C ILE A 176 14.90 -14.39 20.14
N ASP A 177 13.72 -14.78 19.68
CA ASP A 177 13.57 -15.94 18.76
C ASP A 177 13.97 -15.62 17.33
N LEU A 178 13.76 -14.41 16.85
CA LEU A 178 14.20 -13.98 15.51
C LEU A 178 15.71 -13.72 15.45
N GLY A 179 16.31 -13.34 16.58
CA GLY A 179 17.73 -13.01 16.70
C GLY A 179 18.11 -11.66 16.11
N ASP A 180 19.42 -11.33 16.20
CA ASP A 180 19.93 -9.99 15.88
C ASP A 180 20.06 -9.71 14.37
N ASN A 181 20.09 -10.76 13.54
CA ASN A 181 20.23 -10.61 12.08
C ASN A 181 18.91 -10.33 11.34
N ILE A 182 17.80 -10.26 12.07
CA ILE A 182 16.48 -9.97 11.53
C ILE A 182 16.05 -8.58 11.98
N ASP A 183 15.74 -7.70 11.03
CA ASP A 183 15.15 -6.40 11.34
C ASP A 183 13.71 -6.61 11.86
N LYS A 184 13.44 -6.02 13.01
CA LYS A 184 12.15 -6.13 13.70
C LYS A 184 11.44 -4.78 13.65
N LEU A 185 10.30 -4.75 12.97
CA LEU A 185 9.45 -3.61 12.80
C LEU A 185 8.17 -3.80 13.60
N VAL A 186 7.67 -2.74 14.19
CA VAL A 186 6.45 -2.78 15.00
C VAL A 186 5.45 -1.77 14.46
N ASP A 187 4.17 -2.14 14.44
CA ASP A 187 3.10 -1.27 14.03
C ASP A 187 2.06 -1.12 15.17
N GLY A 188 1.82 0.13 15.58
CA GLY A 188 0.86 0.52 16.59
C GLY A 188 -0.53 0.82 16.04
N ASN A 189 -0.68 0.99 14.71
CA ASN A 189 -1.91 1.41 14.04
C ASN A 189 -2.67 2.51 14.79
N SER A 190 -1.97 3.61 15.06
CA SER A 190 -2.55 4.79 15.68
C SER A 190 -3.09 4.56 17.11
N CYS A 191 -2.60 3.55 17.85
CA CYS A 191 -3.21 3.14 19.12
C CYS A 191 -2.93 4.09 20.27
N PHE A 192 -1.71 4.66 20.37
CA PHE A 192 -1.19 5.16 21.64
C PHE A 192 -1.23 6.68 21.78
N SER A 193 -1.36 7.14 23.04
CA SER A 193 -0.97 8.49 23.42
C SER A 193 0.57 8.64 23.33
N PRO A 194 1.11 9.88 23.21
CA PRO A 194 2.55 10.09 23.14
C PRO A 194 3.33 9.50 24.32
N GLN A 195 2.79 9.60 25.53
CA GLN A 195 3.42 9.05 26.73
C GLN A 195 3.56 7.54 26.65
N LYS A 196 2.47 6.87 26.27
CA LYS A 196 2.44 5.40 26.17
C LYS A 196 3.32 4.92 25.04
N ALA A 197 3.27 5.60 23.89
CA ALA A 197 4.13 5.31 22.74
C ALA A 197 5.63 5.46 23.07
N ILE A 198 6.01 6.53 23.78
CA ILE A 198 7.42 6.74 24.20
C ILE A 198 7.86 5.68 25.21
N GLU A 199 7.02 5.34 26.20
CA GLU A 199 7.32 4.28 27.17
C GLU A 199 7.57 2.93 26.47
N LEU A 200 6.63 2.54 25.57
CA LEU A 200 6.73 1.30 24.82
C LEU A 200 7.90 1.34 23.83
N GLY A 201 8.12 2.47 23.15
CA GLY A 201 9.21 2.66 22.21
C GLY A 201 10.60 2.51 22.85
N LYS A 202 10.81 3.05 24.06
CA LYS A 202 12.07 2.82 24.80
C LYS A 202 12.27 1.36 25.14
N PHE A 203 11.21 0.68 25.55
CA PHE A 203 11.26 -0.76 25.77
C PHE A 203 11.60 -1.52 24.49
N MET A 204 11.05 -1.11 23.35
CA MET A 204 11.38 -1.66 22.03
C MET A 204 12.85 -1.45 21.65
N GLU A 205 13.42 -0.26 21.92
CA GLU A 205 14.84 0.03 21.70
C GLU A 205 15.75 -0.95 22.47
N ASP A 206 15.42 -1.23 23.73
CA ASP A 206 16.15 -2.18 24.58
C ASP A 206 16.06 -3.64 24.05
N HIS A 207 15.09 -3.92 23.15
CA HIS A 207 14.85 -5.21 22.53
C HIS A 207 15.24 -5.26 21.05
N GLY A 208 15.99 -4.26 20.55
CA GLY A 208 16.50 -4.26 19.18
C GLY A 208 15.43 -4.07 18.10
N ILE A 209 14.30 -3.45 18.43
CA ILE A 209 13.33 -2.98 17.44
C ILE A 209 13.89 -1.74 16.76
N CYS A 210 13.83 -1.70 15.44
CA CYS A 210 14.40 -0.60 14.65
C CYS A 210 13.37 0.37 14.07
N HIS A 211 12.08 0.03 14.11
CA HIS A 211 11.02 0.77 13.42
C HIS A 211 9.70 0.70 14.22
N PHE A 212 9.04 1.85 14.39
CA PHE A 212 7.73 1.97 15.02
C PHE A 212 6.77 2.75 14.11
N GLU A 213 5.86 2.03 13.49
CA GLU A 213 4.85 2.56 12.58
C GLU A 213 3.62 3.04 13.34
N GLU A 214 3.07 4.18 12.93
CA GLU A 214 1.86 4.80 13.46
C GLU A 214 1.69 4.69 14.98
N PRO A 215 2.64 5.25 15.78
CA PRO A 215 2.54 5.16 17.24
C PRO A 215 1.30 5.86 17.81
N CYS A 216 0.91 6.99 17.24
CA CYS A 216 -0.21 7.82 17.68
C CYS A 216 -1.29 7.91 16.57
N PRO A 217 -2.53 8.35 16.89
CA PRO A 217 -3.56 8.58 15.90
C PRO A 217 -3.02 9.36 14.69
N TYR A 218 -3.21 8.83 13.49
CA TYR A 218 -2.55 9.34 12.28
C TYR A 218 -2.81 10.83 12.02
N TRP A 219 -3.98 11.36 12.43
CA TRP A 219 -4.31 12.78 12.32
C TRP A 219 -3.64 13.67 13.39
N GLU A 220 -3.02 13.09 14.41
CA GLU A 220 -2.34 13.79 15.51
C GLU A 220 -0.84 13.93 15.22
N HIS A 221 -0.49 14.64 14.15
CA HIS A 221 0.88 14.79 13.66
C HIS A 221 1.85 15.31 14.73
N ASP A 222 1.44 16.27 15.56
CA ASP A 222 2.29 16.81 16.64
C ASP A 222 2.55 15.77 17.73
N GLN A 223 1.66 14.82 17.94
CA GLN A 223 1.87 13.70 18.88
C GLN A 223 2.89 12.71 18.30
N THR A 224 2.74 12.30 17.04
CA THR A 224 3.70 11.45 16.34
C THR A 224 5.10 12.07 16.32
N LYS A 225 5.19 13.38 16.08
CA LYS A 225 6.45 14.12 16.13
C LYS A 225 7.11 14.06 17.51
N LYS A 226 6.35 14.22 18.61
CA LYS A 226 6.87 14.08 19.97
C LYS A 226 7.45 12.70 20.23
N VAL A 227 6.80 11.65 19.74
CA VAL A 227 7.31 10.27 19.86
C VAL A 227 8.62 10.12 19.10
N LYS A 228 8.66 10.56 17.84
CA LYS A 228 9.86 10.53 17.01
C LYS A 228 11.05 11.26 17.64
N GLU A 229 10.81 12.44 18.24
CA GLU A 229 11.87 13.23 18.87
C GLU A 229 12.40 12.61 20.19
N ALA A 230 11.60 11.73 20.81
CA ALA A 230 11.94 11.08 22.07
C ALA A 230 12.61 9.71 21.92
N LEU A 231 12.56 9.11 20.73
CA LEU A 231 13.06 7.77 20.43
C LEU A 231 14.27 7.82 19.49
N LYS A 232 15.08 6.76 19.51
CA LYS A 232 16.21 6.54 18.59
C LYS A 232 15.84 5.66 17.42
N LEU A 233 14.85 4.75 17.61
CA LEU A 233 14.31 3.95 16.52
C LEU A 233 13.57 4.85 15.50
N ASP A 234 13.43 4.38 14.26
CA ASP A 234 12.74 5.12 13.23
C ASP A 234 11.23 5.09 13.44
N VAL A 235 10.60 6.27 13.47
CA VAL A 235 9.14 6.39 13.45
C VAL A 235 8.68 6.53 12.02
N ALA A 236 7.73 5.69 11.63
CA ALA A 236 7.16 5.65 10.28
C ALA A 236 5.65 5.95 10.30
N GLY A 237 5.12 6.34 9.15
CA GLY A 237 3.68 6.59 8.98
C GLY A 237 3.34 7.35 7.73
N GLY A 238 2.04 7.66 7.61
CA GLY A 238 1.47 8.39 6.49
C GLY A 238 0.61 7.54 5.54
N GLU A 239 0.33 6.28 5.86
CA GLU A 239 -0.50 5.43 5.02
C GLU A 239 -1.91 6.01 4.82
N GLN A 240 -2.47 6.65 5.83
CA GLN A 240 -3.79 7.27 5.78
C GLN A 240 -3.78 8.68 5.17
N ASP A 241 -2.62 9.31 5.02
CA ASP A 241 -2.47 10.67 4.48
C ASP A 241 -2.61 10.65 2.95
N CYS A 242 -3.77 11.03 2.46
CA CYS A 242 -4.11 11.02 1.03
C CYS A 242 -4.10 12.41 0.37
N ASP A 243 -3.88 13.47 1.14
CA ASP A 243 -3.86 14.86 0.67
C ASP A 243 -2.43 15.38 0.49
N ILE A 244 -2.16 16.01 -0.66
CA ILE A 244 -0.83 16.57 -0.99
C ILE A 244 -0.42 17.67 -0.01
N ALA A 245 -1.37 18.48 0.48
CA ALA A 245 -1.06 19.54 1.45
C ALA A 245 -0.70 18.95 2.81
N THR A 246 -1.33 17.85 3.21
CA THR A 246 -0.96 17.09 4.42
C THR A 246 0.45 16.54 4.28
N TRP A 247 0.79 15.90 3.17
CA TRP A 247 2.16 15.42 2.90
C TRP A 247 3.19 16.54 2.95
N LYS A 248 2.89 17.69 2.34
CA LYS A 248 3.78 18.86 2.43
C LYS A 248 4.03 19.27 3.88
N SER A 249 2.99 19.39 4.69
CA SER A 249 3.10 19.73 6.12
C SER A 249 3.89 18.66 6.90
N THR A 250 3.64 17.38 6.66
CA THR A 250 4.33 16.25 7.30
C THR A 250 5.84 16.30 7.05
N LEU A 251 6.23 16.58 5.80
CA LEU A 251 7.64 16.67 5.40
C LEU A 251 8.31 17.94 5.93
N GLU A 252 7.67 19.10 5.83
CA GLU A 252 8.18 20.38 6.36
C GLU A 252 8.41 20.32 7.87
N LYS A 253 7.47 19.72 8.60
CA LYS A 253 7.56 19.56 10.07
C LYS A 253 8.40 18.36 10.50
N ARG A 254 8.84 17.53 9.59
CA ARG A 254 9.60 16.29 9.87
C ARG A 254 8.91 15.39 10.89
N ILE A 255 7.66 15.05 10.60
CA ILE A 255 6.80 14.26 11.51
C ILE A 255 7.32 12.82 11.67
N VAL A 256 7.83 12.22 10.60
CA VAL A 256 8.32 10.84 10.54
C VAL A 256 9.78 10.75 10.10
N ASN A 257 10.42 9.59 10.28
CA ASN A 257 11.71 9.24 9.70
C ASN A 257 11.55 8.50 8.37
N ILE A 258 10.49 7.70 8.25
CA ILE A 258 10.17 6.87 7.06
C ILE A 258 8.75 7.22 6.63
N ALA A 259 8.61 7.62 5.37
CA ALA A 259 7.31 7.98 4.79
C ALA A 259 6.67 6.76 4.10
N GLN A 260 5.37 6.52 4.37
CA GLN A 260 4.65 5.32 3.94
C GLN A 260 3.36 5.64 3.18
N PRO A 261 3.40 6.36 2.03
CA PRO A 261 2.18 6.59 1.25
C PRO A 261 1.61 5.26 0.74
N ASP A 262 0.28 5.15 0.67
CA ASP A 262 -0.40 4.03 0.00
C ASP A 262 -0.87 4.47 -1.39
N ILE A 263 -0.53 3.71 -2.43
CA ILE A 263 -0.85 4.05 -3.83
C ILE A 263 -2.36 4.16 -4.03
N MET A 264 -3.15 3.26 -3.43
CA MET A 264 -4.60 3.25 -3.63
C MET A 264 -5.28 4.36 -2.80
N TYR A 265 -4.73 4.72 -1.65
CA TYR A 265 -5.29 5.80 -0.81
C TYR A 265 -4.93 7.17 -1.36
N MET A 266 -3.77 7.31 -1.99
CA MET A 266 -3.31 8.53 -2.64
C MET A 266 -4.10 8.91 -3.92
N GLY A 267 -4.87 7.98 -4.47
CA GLY A 267 -5.58 8.19 -5.73
C GLY A 267 -4.82 7.70 -6.97
N GLY A 268 -3.86 6.79 -6.77
CA GLY A 268 -3.13 6.10 -7.82
C GLY A 268 -1.64 6.41 -7.88
N LEU A 269 -0.99 5.76 -8.82
CA LEU A 269 0.46 5.79 -9.00
C LEU A 269 0.99 7.20 -9.30
N TYR A 270 0.29 7.96 -10.17
CA TYR A 270 0.73 9.30 -10.54
C TYR A 270 0.88 10.23 -9.33
N ARG A 271 -0.16 10.30 -8.49
CA ARG A 271 -0.12 11.15 -7.28
C ARG A 271 0.92 10.66 -6.27
N THR A 272 1.10 9.34 -6.17
CA THR A 272 2.09 8.75 -5.27
C THR A 272 3.52 9.03 -5.74
N LEU A 273 3.79 9.04 -7.05
CA LEU A 273 5.08 9.47 -7.60
C LEU A 273 5.40 10.93 -7.24
N ASN A 274 4.43 11.83 -7.33
CA ASN A 274 4.61 13.23 -6.91
C ASN A 274 4.96 13.34 -5.41
N VAL A 275 4.29 12.55 -4.56
CA VAL A 275 4.60 12.50 -3.13
C VAL A 275 5.98 11.90 -2.89
N ALA A 276 6.37 10.85 -3.62
CA ALA A 276 7.72 10.26 -3.50
C ALA A 276 8.82 11.26 -3.87
N GLU A 277 8.60 12.10 -4.88
CA GLU A 277 9.52 13.19 -5.21
C GLU A 277 9.63 14.21 -4.06
N MET A 278 8.52 14.60 -3.44
CA MET A 278 8.52 15.48 -2.27
C MET A 278 9.27 14.85 -1.09
N ILE A 279 9.08 13.55 -0.84
CA ILE A 279 9.77 12.77 0.19
C ILE A 279 11.27 12.74 -0.09
N ASN A 280 11.67 12.47 -1.35
CA ASN A 280 13.07 12.47 -1.79
C ASN A 280 13.73 13.83 -1.57
N ASN A 281 13.05 14.92 -1.95
CA ASN A 281 13.53 16.28 -1.77
C ASN A 281 13.68 16.66 -0.28
N SER A 282 12.97 15.97 0.61
CA SER A 282 13.11 16.11 2.07
C SER A 282 14.21 15.22 2.66
N GLY A 283 14.85 14.38 1.84
CA GLY A 283 15.92 13.46 2.26
C GLY A 283 15.43 12.27 3.09
N LEU A 284 14.16 11.88 2.95
CA LEU A 284 13.57 10.75 3.67
C LEU A 284 13.43 9.53 2.75
N PRO A 285 13.53 8.31 3.30
CA PRO A 285 13.16 7.09 2.59
C PRO A 285 11.64 6.97 2.43
N CYS A 286 11.23 6.35 1.32
CA CYS A 286 9.85 6.04 1.00
C CYS A 286 9.64 4.52 1.00
N THR A 287 8.84 4.03 1.96
CA THR A 287 8.45 2.61 2.08
C THR A 287 6.94 2.53 2.06
N PRO A 288 6.31 2.45 0.88
CA PRO A 288 4.86 2.50 0.77
C PRO A 288 4.15 1.39 1.55
N HIS A 289 2.98 1.72 2.11
CA HIS A 289 2.06 0.76 2.68
C HIS A 289 1.48 -0.14 1.60
N ALA A 290 1.45 -1.46 1.84
CA ALA A 290 0.88 -2.47 0.95
C ALA A 290 0.45 -3.73 1.73
N ALA A 291 -0.49 -3.58 2.66
CA ALA A 291 -0.81 -4.58 3.68
C ALA A 291 -1.56 -5.85 3.19
N ASN A 292 -1.76 -6.02 1.87
CA ASN A 292 -2.49 -7.18 1.35
C ASN A 292 -1.99 -7.60 -0.05
N LEU A 293 -2.10 -8.88 -0.36
CA LEU A 293 -1.66 -9.47 -1.62
C LEU A 293 -2.74 -9.31 -2.72
N SER A 294 -2.99 -8.05 -3.12
CA SER A 294 -3.81 -7.67 -4.26
C SER A 294 -3.00 -6.83 -5.25
N LEU A 295 -3.65 -6.14 -6.18
CA LEU A 295 -2.94 -5.31 -7.17
C LEU A 295 -2.17 -4.15 -6.49
N VAL A 296 -2.53 -3.74 -5.26
CA VAL A 296 -1.77 -2.72 -4.51
C VAL A 296 -0.31 -3.13 -4.32
N THR A 297 -0.06 -4.37 -3.91
CA THR A 297 1.32 -4.87 -3.75
C THR A 297 2.05 -4.93 -5.08
N VAL A 298 1.39 -5.38 -6.15
CA VAL A 298 1.99 -5.38 -7.50
C VAL A 298 2.36 -3.96 -7.94
N CYS A 299 1.43 -2.99 -7.80
CA CYS A 299 1.70 -1.58 -8.11
C CYS A 299 2.88 -1.04 -7.28
N THR A 300 2.93 -1.38 -5.99
CA THR A 300 4.03 -0.98 -5.08
C THR A 300 5.36 -1.58 -5.50
N MET A 301 5.37 -2.83 -5.96
CA MET A 301 6.57 -3.46 -6.52
C MET A 301 7.12 -2.66 -7.71
N HIS A 302 6.27 -2.32 -8.69
CA HIS A 302 6.68 -1.50 -9.84
C HIS A 302 7.14 -0.10 -9.41
N PHE A 303 6.41 0.54 -8.51
CA PHE A 303 6.72 1.88 -7.99
C PHE A 303 8.10 1.95 -7.33
N LEU A 304 8.43 0.99 -6.46
CA LEU A 304 9.71 0.97 -5.75
C LEU A 304 10.93 0.86 -6.68
N THR A 305 10.75 0.32 -7.90
CA THR A 305 11.84 0.26 -8.88
C THR A 305 12.19 1.61 -9.49
N ALA A 306 11.30 2.60 -9.40
CA ALA A 306 11.39 3.86 -10.12
C ALA A 306 11.75 5.07 -9.24
N ILE A 307 11.60 4.96 -7.93
CA ILE A 307 11.89 6.07 -7.00
C ILE A 307 13.32 5.99 -6.47
N PRO A 308 14.06 7.12 -6.43
CA PRO A 308 15.48 7.13 -6.04
C PRO A 308 15.67 6.92 -4.52
N ASN A 309 14.65 7.18 -3.72
CA ASN A 309 14.64 7.09 -2.27
C ASN A 309 13.82 5.90 -1.76
N ALA A 310 13.71 4.83 -2.54
CA ALA A 310 13.07 3.60 -2.09
C ALA A 310 13.66 3.16 -0.75
N GLY A 311 12.78 2.83 0.19
CA GLY A 311 13.19 2.28 1.48
C GLY A 311 13.80 0.89 1.33
N LYS A 312 14.30 0.36 2.44
CA LYS A 312 15.03 -0.93 2.45
C LYS A 312 14.18 -2.12 2.02
N TYR A 313 12.86 -2.03 2.20
CA TYR A 313 11.95 -3.16 2.05
C TYR A 313 10.67 -2.76 1.31
N LEU A 314 10.07 -3.75 0.64
CA LEU A 314 8.65 -3.79 0.28
C LEU A 314 7.85 -4.36 1.46
N GLU A 315 6.71 -3.76 1.80
CA GLU A 315 5.73 -4.41 2.67
C GLU A 315 5.10 -5.60 1.96
N PHE A 316 5.14 -6.77 2.60
CA PHE A 316 4.61 -8.00 2.04
C PHE A 316 3.77 -8.75 3.07
N SER A 317 2.45 -8.79 2.87
CA SER A 317 1.54 -9.51 3.76
C SER A 317 1.90 -10.99 3.81
N ILE A 318 1.99 -11.53 5.02
CA ILE A 318 2.24 -12.96 5.26
C ILE A 318 0.97 -13.69 5.72
N GLU A 319 -0.19 -13.05 5.56
CA GLU A 319 -1.46 -13.65 5.96
C GLU A 319 -1.96 -14.61 4.89
N ASP A 320 -2.51 -15.72 5.37
CA ASP A 320 -3.08 -16.78 4.54
C ASP A 320 -4.59 -16.59 4.30
N GLU A 321 -5.19 -17.56 3.61
CA GLU A 321 -6.61 -17.58 3.28
C GLU A 321 -7.54 -17.65 4.52
N THR A 322 -7.03 -18.00 5.69
CA THR A 322 -7.84 -18.03 6.92
C THR A 322 -8.06 -16.63 7.49
N TYR A 323 -7.09 -15.75 7.29
CA TYR A 323 -7.16 -14.36 7.72
C TYR A 323 -7.74 -13.45 6.61
N TYR A 324 -7.28 -13.62 5.37
CA TYR A 324 -7.73 -12.87 4.20
C TYR A 324 -8.34 -13.78 3.12
N PRO A 325 -9.51 -14.40 3.37
CA PRO A 325 -10.14 -15.33 2.42
C PRO A 325 -10.45 -14.68 1.07
N TRP A 326 -10.60 -13.36 1.03
CA TRP A 326 -10.89 -12.59 -0.17
C TRP A 326 -9.68 -12.41 -1.11
N GLN A 327 -8.44 -12.67 -0.65
CA GLN A 327 -7.24 -12.62 -1.50
C GLN A 327 -7.09 -13.85 -2.39
N LYS A 328 -7.86 -14.89 -2.10
CA LYS A 328 -7.78 -16.15 -2.84
C LYS A 328 -8.21 -15.96 -4.28
N ASP A 329 -7.44 -16.56 -5.19
CA ASP A 329 -7.77 -16.68 -6.61
C ASP A 329 -8.00 -15.34 -7.35
N LEU A 330 -7.41 -14.23 -6.88
CA LEU A 330 -7.51 -12.94 -7.57
C LEU A 330 -6.83 -12.95 -8.95
N PHE A 331 -5.73 -13.70 -9.09
CA PHE A 331 -4.91 -13.74 -10.30
C PHE A 331 -4.75 -15.18 -10.78
N ILE A 332 -4.62 -15.36 -12.12
CA ILE A 332 -4.30 -16.68 -12.70
C ILE A 332 -2.87 -17.08 -12.31
N ASN A 333 -1.93 -16.16 -12.45
CA ASN A 333 -0.54 -16.36 -12.07
C ASN A 333 -0.30 -15.76 -10.69
N ASN A 334 0.38 -16.49 -9.81
CA ASN A 334 0.76 -15.94 -8.51
C ASN A 334 1.96 -14.99 -8.68
N PRO A 335 1.78 -13.64 -8.57
CA PRO A 335 2.87 -12.67 -8.66
C PRO A 335 3.67 -12.56 -7.35
N PHE A 336 3.24 -13.22 -6.28
CA PHE A 336 3.72 -13.04 -4.91
C PHE A 336 4.67 -14.17 -4.48
N LYS A 337 5.64 -14.49 -5.33
CA LYS A 337 6.65 -15.52 -5.00
C LYS A 337 7.81 -14.88 -4.25
N VAL A 338 8.05 -15.35 -3.03
CA VAL A 338 9.20 -14.94 -2.22
C VAL A 338 10.27 -16.03 -2.29
N ALA A 339 11.49 -15.64 -2.59
CA ALA A 339 12.68 -16.48 -2.53
C ALA A 339 13.85 -15.67 -1.96
N ASP A 340 14.54 -16.20 -0.98
CA ASP A 340 15.63 -15.52 -0.28
C ASP A 340 15.26 -14.11 0.25
N GLY A 341 14.00 -13.98 0.73
CA GLY A 341 13.45 -12.71 1.21
C GLY A 341 13.22 -11.66 0.13
N MET A 342 13.24 -12.07 -1.14
CA MET A 342 13.07 -11.17 -2.29
C MET A 342 11.81 -11.53 -3.07
N VAL A 343 11.16 -10.51 -3.63
CA VAL A 343 10.13 -10.62 -4.66
C VAL A 343 10.64 -10.04 -5.97
N GLU A 344 10.16 -10.55 -7.09
CA GLU A 344 10.63 -10.14 -8.41
C GLU A 344 9.54 -9.35 -9.15
N VAL A 345 9.91 -8.18 -9.64
CA VAL A 345 9.08 -7.39 -10.54
C VAL A 345 9.18 -7.99 -11.94
N THR A 346 8.04 -8.31 -12.55
CA THR A 346 7.97 -8.97 -13.84
C THR A 346 8.40 -8.06 -15.01
N ASN A 347 8.86 -8.68 -16.11
CA ASN A 347 9.09 -8.01 -17.39
C ASN A 347 7.84 -8.02 -18.32
N GLU A 348 6.75 -8.67 -17.88
CA GLU A 348 5.54 -8.73 -18.70
C GLU A 348 4.88 -7.35 -18.83
N PRO A 349 4.17 -7.08 -19.97
CA PRO A 349 3.51 -5.81 -20.22
C PRO A 349 2.46 -5.43 -19.16
N GLY A 350 2.32 -4.15 -18.90
CA GLY A 350 1.41 -3.62 -17.91
C GLY A 350 1.87 -3.95 -16.50
N TRP A 351 0.94 -4.37 -15.65
CA TRP A 351 1.26 -4.88 -14.31
C TRP A 351 1.81 -6.31 -14.32
N GLY A 352 1.78 -6.98 -15.48
CA GLY A 352 2.26 -8.35 -15.63
C GLY A 352 1.42 -9.39 -14.89
N VAL A 353 0.18 -9.08 -14.59
CA VAL A 353 -0.77 -9.98 -13.94
C VAL A 353 -2.04 -10.14 -14.78
N GLU A 354 -2.69 -11.28 -14.63
CA GLU A 354 -4.00 -11.53 -15.24
C GLU A 354 -5.03 -11.78 -14.15
N ILE A 355 -6.10 -10.99 -14.16
CA ILE A 355 -7.22 -11.17 -13.23
C ILE A 355 -7.93 -12.48 -13.56
N ASN A 356 -8.20 -13.27 -12.53
CA ASN A 356 -8.83 -14.58 -12.68
C ASN A 356 -10.28 -14.45 -13.19
N PRO A 357 -10.65 -14.99 -14.36
CA PRO A 357 -12.01 -14.94 -14.89
C PRO A 357 -13.05 -15.53 -13.94
N ALA A 358 -12.70 -16.60 -13.23
CA ALA A 358 -13.62 -17.22 -12.27
C ALA A 358 -13.90 -16.34 -11.05
N TRP A 359 -13.00 -15.40 -10.72
CA TRP A 359 -13.25 -14.38 -9.71
C TRP A 359 -14.17 -13.29 -10.27
N LEU A 360 -13.94 -12.85 -11.53
CA LEU A 360 -14.78 -11.84 -12.20
C LEU A 360 -16.22 -12.30 -12.34
N GLU A 361 -16.45 -13.56 -12.67
CA GLU A 361 -17.80 -14.14 -12.81
C GLU A 361 -18.62 -14.10 -11.52
N LYS A 362 -17.97 -14.08 -10.36
CA LYS A 362 -18.61 -14.05 -9.03
C LYS A 362 -18.75 -12.65 -8.46
N SER A 363 -18.18 -11.65 -9.10
CA SER A 363 -18.17 -10.27 -8.64
C SER A 363 -19.41 -9.51 -9.07
N ASP A 364 -19.73 -8.43 -8.36
CA ASP A 364 -20.74 -7.46 -8.76
C ASP A 364 -20.22 -6.63 -9.95
N TYR A 365 -20.91 -6.72 -11.06
CA TYR A 365 -20.53 -6.06 -12.31
C TYR A 365 -21.29 -4.76 -12.51
N GLN A 366 -20.56 -3.67 -12.81
CA GLN A 366 -21.15 -2.40 -13.23
C GLN A 366 -20.39 -1.88 -14.47
N VAL A 367 -21.08 -1.04 -15.29
CA VAL A 367 -20.49 -0.48 -16.50
C VAL A 367 -20.96 0.96 -16.75
N SER A 368 -20.01 1.81 -17.15
CA SER A 368 -20.25 3.15 -17.73
C SER A 368 -19.85 3.15 -19.20
N LYS A 369 -20.75 3.71 -20.08
CA LYS A 369 -20.58 3.74 -21.56
C LYS A 369 -20.82 5.14 -22.10
#